data_c5515fb4c9504e13893495ac5ee2a51f
#
_entry.id   c5515fb4c9504e13893495ac5ee2a51f
#
_cell.length_a   1.000
_cell.length_b   1.000
_cell.length_c   1.000
_cell.angle_alpha   90.00
_cell.angle_beta   90.00
_cell.angle_gamma   90.00
#
_symmetry.space_group_name_H-M   'P 1'
#
loop_
_entity.id
_entity.type
_entity.pdbx_description
1 polymer ?
#
loop_
_entity_poly.entity_id
_entity_poly.type
_entity_poly.pdbx_seq_one_letter_code
_entity_poly.pdbx_strand_id
1 'polypeptide(L)'
;DTLSLHDALPIYVGEFYTLTAPAQYHATLKSGFPNAKWNGASPADTQLYFTRLWARIRAKLHRDGRRIFGIRVAEPHHDGTPHWHMLMFMLPEDVECVRRIIGDYAGQEENAELQSESARQARFHADAIDPQKGSATGYVAKYISKNIDGYALDGETDDESGRPLKETSKHATAWASCWGIRKFQFLGGAPVSVWRELRRFRNQEQADKINPLFAELHRAADAGDWQQYTQLQGGALVARRDL
;
A
#
# COMPACT_ATOMS: atom_id res chain seq x y z
N ASP A 1 37.75 4.67 15.75
CA ASP A 1 36.51 5.43 15.57
C ASP A 1 35.67 4.75 14.48
N THR A 2 34.98 3.69 14.90
CA THR A 2 33.94 3.04 14.12
C THR A 2 32.65 3.87 14.33
N LEU A 3 32.44 4.89 13.53
CA LEU A 3 31.12 5.45 13.30
C LEU A 3 30.26 4.30 12.75
N SER A 4 29.37 3.80 13.60
CA SER A 4 28.43 2.73 13.25
C SER A 4 27.60 3.21 12.06
N LEU A 5 27.56 2.43 11.00
CA LEU A 5 26.70 2.68 9.82
C LEU A 5 25.19 2.79 10.20
N HIS A 6 24.84 2.45 11.45
CA HIS A 6 23.51 2.61 12.01
C HIS A 6 23.09 4.06 12.25
N ASP A 7 24.04 4.98 12.41
CA ASP A 7 23.75 6.39 12.72
C ASP A 7 23.46 7.25 11.48
N ALA A 8 23.54 6.71 10.27
CA ALA A 8 23.37 7.44 9.03
C ALA A 8 22.19 6.97 8.15
N LEU A 9 21.37 6.03 8.60
CA LEU A 9 20.16 5.66 7.85
C LEU A 9 19.04 6.65 8.17
N PRO A 10 18.40 7.26 7.15
CA PRO A 10 17.29 8.16 7.39
C PRO A 10 16.17 7.41 8.13
N ILE A 11 15.72 7.99 9.24
CA ILE A 11 14.59 7.45 10.01
C ILE A 11 13.34 7.75 9.20
N TYR A 12 12.75 6.70 8.62
CA TYR A 12 11.44 6.82 7.95
C TYR A 12 10.33 6.76 8.99
N VAL A 13 9.31 7.59 8.80
CA VAL A 13 8.06 7.50 9.55
C VAL A 13 7.03 6.76 8.73
N GLY A 14 6.15 6.03 9.41
CA GLY A 14 5.06 5.28 8.82
C GLY A 14 3.75 6.04 8.91
N GLU A 15 2.99 6.02 7.84
CA GLU A 15 1.66 6.59 7.72
C GLU A 15 0.68 5.53 7.21
N PHE A 16 -0.51 5.51 7.78
CA PHE A 16 -1.60 4.70 7.30
C PHE A 16 -2.64 5.57 6.61
N TYR A 17 -2.91 5.30 5.35
CA TYR A 17 -3.85 6.06 4.54
C TYR A 17 -5.02 5.20 4.11
N THR A 18 -6.22 5.79 4.12
CA THR A 18 -7.42 5.21 3.53
C THR A 18 -7.95 6.15 2.45
N LEU A 19 -8.14 5.61 1.24
CA LEU A 19 -8.75 6.30 0.10
C LEU A 19 -10.08 5.65 -0.23
N THR A 20 -11.16 6.45 -0.19
CA THR A 20 -12.52 6.05 -0.53
C THR A 20 -12.97 6.76 -1.82
N ALA A 21 -13.64 6.04 -2.70
CA ALA A 21 -14.16 6.59 -3.94
C ALA A 21 -15.29 7.61 -3.70
N PRO A 22 -15.53 8.56 -4.63
CA PRO A 22 -16.72 9.41 -4.61
C PRO A 22 -18.03 8.63 -4.53
N ALA A 23 -19.09 9.26 -4.00
CA ALA A 23 -20.39 8.62 -3.82
C ALA A 23 -20.95 8.03 -5.12
N GLN A 24 -20.68 8.64 -6.26
CA GLN A 24 -21.14 8.13 -7.57
C GLN A 24 -20.62 6.74 -7.95
N TYR A 25 -19.57 6.23 -7.29
CA TYR A 25 -19.05 4.88 -7.51
C TYR A 25 -19.71 3.82 -6.61
N HIS A 26 -20.50 4.24 -5.63
CA HIS A 26 -21.14 3.34 -4.65
C HIS A 26 -22.57 3.01 -5.06
N ALA A 27 -22.87 1.72 -5.27
CA ALA A 27 -24.20 1.27 -5.67
C ALA A 27 -25.23 1.40 -4.55
N THR A 28 -24.80 1.22 -3.29
CA THR A 28 -25.67 1.34 -2.12
C THR A 28 -25.10 2.28 -1.07
N LEU A 29 -25.99 2.88 -0.31
CA LEU A 29 -25.64 3.65 0.88
C LEU A 29 -25.24 2.71 2.03
N LYS A 30 -24.55 3.21 3.05
CA LYS A 30 -24.21 2.44 4.27
C LYS A 30 -25.44 1.85 4.97
N SER A 31 -26.61 2.45 4.78
CA SER A 31 -27.90 1.94 5.25
C SER A 31 -28.44 0.74 4.46
N GLY A 32 -27.77 0.34 3.36
CA GLY A 32 -28.21 -0.73 2.47
C GLY A 32 -29.21 -0.30 1.38
N PHE A 33 -29.70 0.95 1.42
CA PHE A 33 -30.59 1.47 0.36
C PHE A 33 -29.82 1.80 -0.92
N PRO A 34 -30.47 1.72 -2.11
CA PRO A 34 -29.86 2.13 -3.36
C PRO A 34 -29.36 3.59 -3.30
N ASN A 35 -28.20 3.85 -3.87
CA ASN A 35 -27.64 5.20 -3.95
C ASN A 35 -28.08 5.88 -5.25
N ALA A 36 -28.91 6.91 -5.14
CA ALA A 36 -29.40 7.67 -6.29
C ALA A 36 -28.29 8.38 -7.10
N LYS A 37 -27.11 8.57 -6.52
CA LYS A 37 -25.95 9.15 -7.19
C LYS A 37 -25.13 8.13 -7.97
N TRP A 38 -25.41 6.84 -7.84
CA TRP A 38 -24.61 5.80 -8.50
C TRP A 38 -24.65 5.96 -10.02
N ASN A 39 -23.48 5.99 -10.63
CA ASN A 39 -23.30 6.17 -12.07
C ASN A 39 -23.24 4.85 -12.86
N GLY A 40 -23.52 3.70 -12.24
CA GLY A 40 -23.43 2.38 -12.86
C GLY A 40 -22.03 1.76 -12.84
N ALA A 41 -21.04 2.40 -12.21
CA ALA A 41 -19.68 1.88 -12.15
C ALA A 41 -19.62 0.53 -11.44
N SER A 42 -18.87 -0.40 -12.05
CA SER A 42 -18.50 -1.67 -11.44
C SER A 42 -17.31 -1.50 -10.49
N PRO A 43 -17.01 -2.50 -9.63
CA PRO A 43 -15.77 -2.51 -8.85
C PRO A 43 -14.51 -2.38 -9.72
N ALA A 44 -14.49 -2.95 -10.93
CA ALA A 44 -13.37 -2.82 -11.85
C ALA A 44 -13.20 -1.37 -12.35
N ASP A 45 -14.30 -0.68 -12.64
CA ASP A 45 -14.28 0.73 -13.06
C ASP A 45 -13.75 1.62 -11.94
N THR A 46 -14.19 1.39 -10.70
CA THR A 46 -13.70 2.11 -9.52
C THR A 46 -12.22 1.82 -9.27
N GLN A 47 -11.77 0.60 -9.45
CA GLN A 47 -10.34 0.25 -9.35
C GLN A 47 -9.52 0.99 -10.43
N LEU A 48 -10.06 1.15 -11.63
CA LEU A 48 -9.42 1.92 -12.69
C LEU A 48 -9.34 3.42 -12.33
N TYR A 49 -10.41 3.97 -11.73
CA TYR A 49 -10.41 5.33 -11.18
C TYR A 49 -9.25 5.52 -10.19
N PHE A 50 -9.13 4.65 -9.18
CA PHE A 50 -8.03 4.73 -8.22
C PHE A 50 -6.66 4.60 -8.86
N THR A 51 -6.52 3.74 -9.85
CA THR A 51 -5.25 3.55 -10.57
C THR A 51 -4.82 4.83 -11.29
N ARG A 52 -5.77 5.52 -11.93
CA ARG A 52 -5.55 6.82 -12.60
C ARG A 52 -5.25 7.93 -11.59
N LEU A 53 -6.02 7.99 -10.51
CA LEU A 53 -5.78 8.92 -9.40
C LEU A 53 -4.38 8.76 -8.85
N TRP A 54 -3.98 7.54 -8.53
CA TRP A 54 -2.65 7.24 -8.01
C TRP A 54 -1.53 7.57 -8.99
N ALA A 55 -1.72 7.36 -10.27
CA ALA A 55 -0.74 7.75 -11.29
C ALA A 55 -0.49 9.26 -11.28
N ARG A 56 -1.54 10.07 -11.12
CA ARG A 56 -1.45 11.54 -11.00
C ARG A 56 -0.75 11.96 -9.71
N ILE A 57 -1.10 11.36 -8.57
CA ILE A 57 -0.45 11.60 -7.27
C ILE A 57 1.04 11.30 -7.38
N ARG A 58 1.43 10.13 -7.89
CA ARG A 58 2.84 9.76 -8.06
C ARG A 58 3.60 10.74 -8.95
N ALA A 59 2.98 11.20 -10.03
CA ALA A 59 3.59 12.19 -10.93
C ALA A 59 3.82 13.52 -10.20
N LYS A 60 2.89 13.96 -9.35
CA LYS A 60 3.06 15.16 -8.53
C LYS A 60 4.16 14.99 -7.49
N LEU A 61 4.13 13.90 -6.73
CA LEU A 61 5.17 13.60 -5.74
C LEU A 61 6.56 13.57 -6.39
N HIS A 62 6.68 12.95 -7.55
CA HIS A 62 7.95 12.91 -8.30
C HIS A 62 8.42 14.30 -8.72
N ARG A 63 7.52 15.16 -9.25
CA ARG A 63 7.87 16.55 -9.62
C ARG A 63 8.32 17.38 -8.42
N ASP A 64 7.73 17.14 -7.26
CA ASP A 64 8.06 17.86 -6.02
C ASP A 64 9.28 17.25 -5.29
N GLY A 65 9.93 16.24 -5.88
CA GLY A 65 11.08 15.57 -5.29
C GLY A 65 10.75 14.71 -4.06
N ARG A 66 9.46 14.41 -3.82
CA ARG A 66 9.02 13.61 -2.68
C ARG A 66 9.00 12.14 -3.06
N ARG A 67 9.60 11.30 -2.22
CA ARG A 67 9.67 9.85 -2.42
C ARG A 67 9.03 9.13 -1.26
N ILE A 68 8.19 8.18 -1.60
CA ILE A 68 7.49 7.32 -0.65
C ILE A 68 7.57 5.88 -1.10
N PHE A 69 7.55 4.96 -0.16
CA PHE A 69 7.48 3.53 -0.42
C PHE A 69 6.54 2.85 0.56
N GLY A 70 6.04 1.70 0.20
CA GLY A 70 5.12 0.97 1.07
C GLY A 70 4.30 -0.07 0.33
N ILE A 71 3.12 -0.35 0.87
CA ILE A 71 2.18 -1.31 0.32
C ILE A 71 0.77 -0.73 0.26
N ARG A 72 0.08 -1.01 -0.83
CA ARG A 72 -1.33 -0.74 -1.01
C ARG A 72 -2.13 -2.04 -0.98
N VAL A 73 -3.22 -2.04 -0.25
CA VAL A 73 -4.23 -3.11 -0.23
C VAL A 73 -5.55 -2.56 -0.78
N ALA A 74 -6.17 -3.26 -1.72
CA ALA A 74 -7.53 -2.97 -2.18
C ALA A 74 -8.49 -3.92 -1.50
N GLU A 75 -9.49 -3.38 -0.81
CA GLU A 75 -10.53 -4.14 -0.10
C GLU A 75 -11.91 -3.78 -0.65
N PRO A 76 -12.88 -4.72 -0.63
CA PRO A 76 -14.26 -4.38 -0.93
C PRO A 76 -14.89 -3.61 0.24
N HIS A 77 -15.57 -2.53 -0.05
CA HIS A 77 -16.51 -1.89 0.86
C HIS A 77 -17.78 -2.74 0.99
N HIS A 78 -18.74 -2.35 1.87
CA HIS A 78 -19.98 -3.09 2.09
C HIS A 78 -20.80 -3.38 0.81
N ASP A 79 -20.68 -2.53 -0.20
CA ASP A 79 -21.35 -2.65 -1.51
C ASP A 79 -20.46 -3.27 -2.61
N GLY A 80 -19.27 -3.73 -2.25
CA GLY A 80 -18.28 -4.27 -3.18
C GLY A 80 -17.43 -3.23 -3.90
N THR A 81 -17.68 -1.95 -3.70
CA THR A 81 -16.84 -0.88 -4.23
C THR A 81 -15.44 -0.96 -3.59
N PRO A 82 -14.35 -0.99 -4.38
CA PRO A 82 -13.00 -1.02 -3.78
C PRO A 82 -12.71 0.25 -3.01
N HIS A 83 -12.02 0.10 -1.90
CA HIS A 83 -11.30 1.18 -1.26
C HIS A 83 -9.85 0.77 -1.00
N TRP A 84 -8.96 1.74 -0.85
CA TRP A 84 -7.54 1.47 -0.72
C TRP A 84 -7.06 1.81 0.68
N HIS A 85 -6.45 0.82 1.32
CA HIS A 85 -5.62 1.02 2.49
C HIS A 85 -4.16 1.01 2.07
N MET A 86 -3.38 1.96 2.58
CA MET A 86 -2.00 2.14 2.18
C MET A 86 -1.14 2.34 3.43
N LEU A 87 -0.16 1.46 3.61
CA LEU A 87 0.89 1.67 4.59
C LEU A 87 2.09 2.26 3.85
N MET A 88 2.41 3.51 4.13
CA MET A 88 3.43 4.26 3.42
C MET A 88 4.51 4.76 4.38
N PHE A 89 5.74 4.74 3.90
CA PHE A 89 6.91 5.24 4.62
C PHE A 89 7.56 6.36 3.83
N MET A 90 8.04 7.38 4.56
CA MET A 90 8.66 8.57 3.99
C MET A 90 9.55 9.26 5.01
N LEU A 91 10.27 10.28 4.58
CA LEU A 91 11.00 11.15 5.50
C LEU A 91 10.02 11.97 6.35
N PRO A 92 10.34 12.26 7.63
CA PRO A 92 9.45 13.02 8.52
C PRO A 92 9.02 14.38 7.95
N GLU A 93 9.94 15.08 7.29
CA GLU A 93 9.69 16.37 6.65
C GLU A 93 8.75 16.31 5.45
N ASP A 94 8.51 15.14 4.90
CA ASP A 94 7.64 14.95 3.73
C ASP A 94 6.18 14.69 4.10
N VAL A 95 5.88 14.31 5.34
CA VAL A 95 4.55 13.84 5.78
C VAL A 95 3.44 14.81 5.41
N GLU A 96 3.55 16.06 5.85
CA GLU A 96 2.51 17.07 5.62
C GLU A 96 2.31 17.38 4.13
N CYS A 97 3.42 17.43 3.37
CA CYS A 97 3.35 17.63 1.94
C CYS A 97 2.67 16.46 1.22
N VAL A 98 3.01 15.22 1.61
CA VAL A 98 2.44 14.00 1.03
C VAL A 98 0.94 13.91 1.35
N ARG A 99 0.55 14.12 2.62
CA ARG A 99 -0.86 14.14 3.05
C ARG A 99 -1.67 15.16 2.24
N ARG A 100 -1.16 16.38 2.11
CA ARG A 100 -1.81 17.44 1.34
C ARG A 100 -1.97 17.06 -0.13
N ILE A 101 -0.92 16.56 -0.79
CA ILE A 101 -0.97 16.15 -2.20
C ILE A 101 -2.01 15.04 -2.38
N ILE A 102 -2.02 14.01 -1.55
CA ILE A 102 -2.98 12.91 -1.68
C ILE A 102 -4.41 13.42 -1.45
N GLY A 103 -4.63 14.21 -0.41
CA GLY A 103 -5.94 14.80 -0.08
C GLY A 103 -6.48 15.72 -1.19
N ASP A 104 -5.63 16.60 -1.73
CA ASP A 104 -5.98 17.50 -2.82
C ASP A 104 -6.44 16.73 -4.07
N TYR A 105 -5.68 15.71 -4.46
CA TYR A 105 -6.02 14.90 -5.64
C TYR A 105 -7.25 14.02 -5.41
N ALA A 106 -7.40 13.43 -4.21
CA ALA A 106 -8.58 12.64 -3.85
C ALA A 106 -9.86 13.48 -3.84
N GLY A 107 -9.75 14.77 -3.51
CA GLY A 107 -10.87 15.70 -3.44
C GLY A 107 -11.22 16.39 -4.77
N GLN A 108 -10.51 16.15 -5.87
CA GLN A 108 -10.77 16.84 -7.14
C GLN A 108 -12.07 16.42 -7.81
N GLU A 109 -12.38 15.13 -7.76
CA GLU A 109 -13.63 14.60 -8.31
C GLU A 109 -14.75 14.69 -7.27
N GLU A 110 -15.93 15.16 -7.68
CA GLU A 110 -17.09 15.36 -6.81
C GLU A 110 -16.77 16.24 -5.58
N ASN A 111 -16.03 17.33 -5.79
CA ASN A 111 -15.65 18.26 -4.72
C ASN A 111 -16.85 18.80 -3.93
N ALA A 112 -18.01 18.93 -4.59
CA ALA A 112 -19.26 19.37 -3.95
C ALA A 112 -19.69 18.47 -2.78
N GLU A 113 -19.23 17.22 -2.71
CA GLU A 113 -19.52 16.32 -1.58
C GLU A 113 -18.67 16.65 -0.34
N LEU A 114 -17.56 17.39 -0.49
CA LEU A 114 -16.53 17.58 0.51
C LEU A 114 -16.70 18.88 1.31
N GLN A 115 -17.93 19.28 1.60
CA GLN A 115 -18.23 20.54 2.29
C GLN A 115 -17.93 20.50 3.80
N SER A 116 -17.90 19.31 4.41
CA SER A 116 -17.57 19.14 5.82
C SER A 116 -16.21 18.47 6.03
N GLU A 117 -15.62 18.67 7.19
CA GLU A 117 -14.38 17.98 7.57
C GLU A 117 -14.58 16.45 7.60
N SER A 118 -15.71 15.98 8.12
CA SER A 118 -16.03 14.55 8.14
C SER A 118 -16.14 13.95 6.74
N ALA A 119 -16.66 14.69 5.77
CA ALA A 119 -16.72 14.24 4.38
C ALA A 119 -15.32 14.16 3.74
N ARG A 120 -14.44 15.14 4.03
CA ARG A 120 -13.04 15.11 3.59
C ARG A 120 -12.28 13.92 4.17
N GLN A 121 -12.44 13.68 5.48
CA GLN A 121 -11.84 12.52 6.16
C GLN A 121 -12.40 11.20 5.67
N ALA A 122 -13.67 11.13 5.32
CA ALA A 122 -14.25 9.93 4.69
C ALA A 122 -13.66 9.66 3.29
N ARG A 123 -13.29 10.69 2.53
CA ARG A 123 -12.65 10.56 1.22
C ARG A 123 -11.18 10.19 1.31
N PHE A 124 -10.46 10.83 2.21
CA PHE A 124 -9.04 10.57 2.50
C PHE A 124 -8.79 10.71 4.00
N HIS A 125 -8.41 9.61 4.62
CA HIS A 125 -8.01 9.55 6.02
C HIS A 125 -6.53 9.23 6.13
N ALA A 126 -5.85 9.88 7.08
CA ALA A 126 -4.41 9.73 7.32
C ALA A 126 -4.14 9.61 8.83
N ASP A 127 -3.54 8.50 9.22
CA ASP A 127 -3.09 8.24 10.59
C ASP A 127 -1.59 8.02 10.63
N ALA A 128 -0.91 8.71 11.55
CA ALA A 128 0.49 8.43 11.84
C ALA A 128 0.61 7.07 12.55
N ILE A 129 1.56 6.24 12.12
CA ILE A 129 1.88 5.01 12.83
C ILE A 129 2.70 5.36 14.06
N ASP A 130 2.12 5.10 15.23
CA ASP A 130 2.79 5.28 16.52
C ASP A 130 3.57 3.99 16.87
N PRO A 131 4.92 4.04 16.87
CA PRO A 131 5.74 2.88 17.21
C PRO A 131 5.49 2.33 18.63
N GLN A 132 4.93 3.15 19.53
CA GLN A 132 4.62 2.74 20.91
C GLN A 132 3.32 1.94 20.99
N LYS A 133 2.39 2.13 20.03
CA LYS A 133 1.11 1.40 19.97
C LYS A 133 1.18 0.11 19.17
N GLY A 134 2.27 -0.12 18.48
CA GLY A 134 2.49 -1.31 17.67
C GLY A 134 3.59 -1.10 16.62
N SER A 135 4.29 -2.17 16.26
CA SER A 135 5.27 -2.07 15.18
C SER A 135 4.57 -1.90 13.83
N ALA A 136 5.22 -1.17 12.90
CA ALA A 136 4.77 -1.11 11.50
C ALA A 136 4.55 -2.51 10.91
N THR A 137 5.36 -3.49 11.32
CA THR A 137 5.22 -4.90 10.99
C THR A 137 3.90 -5.49 11.52
N GLY A 138 3.47 -5.10 12.73
CA GLY A 138 2.19 -5.54 13.31
C GLY A 138 1.00 -5.01 12.51
N TYR A 139 1.04 -3.75 12.09
CA TYR A 139 0.04 -3.16 11.20
C TYR A 139 -0.02 -3.89 9.84
N VAL A 140 1.15 -4.12 9.21
CA VAL A 140 1.24 -4.88 7.95
C VAL A 140 0.71 -6.29 8.15
N ALA A 141 1.10 -6.97 9.22
CA ALA A 141 0.67 -8.34 9.50
C ALA A 141 -0.84 -8.42 9.67
N LYS A 142 -1.45 -7.51 10.44
CA LYS A 142 -2.91 -7.45 10.63
C LYS A 142 -3.64 -7.30 9.29
N TYR A 143 -3.25 -6.33 8.45
CA TYR A 143 -3.90 -6.10 7.15
C TYR A 143 -3.61 -7.20 6.13
N ILE A 144 -2.40 -7.75 6.10
CA ILE A 144 -2.06 -8.85 5.22
C ILE A 144 -2.81 -10.12 5.62
N SER A 145 -2.82 -10.47 6.91
CA SER A 145 -3.53 -11.64 7.40
C SER A 145 -5.04 -11.53 7.21
N LYS A 146 -5.63 -10.34 7.46
CA LYS A 146 -7.03 -10.05 7.16
C LYS A 146 -7.39 -10.33 5.69
N ASN A 147 -6.45 -10.08 4.78
CA ASN A 147 -6.73 -10.11 3.33
C ASN A 147 -6.19 -11.34 2.58
N ILE A 148 -5.33 -12.18 3.18
CA ILE A 148 -4.77 -13.36 2.51
C ILE A 148 -5.51 -14.64 2.93
N ASP A 149 -5.46 -15.00 4.20
CA ASP A 149 -5.95 -16.29 4.68
C ASP A 149 -6.55 -16.26 6.10
N GLY A 150 -6.53 -15.11 6.76
CA GLY A 150 -6.96 -14.98 8.16
C GLY A 150 -6.07 -15.75 9.14
N TYR A 151 -4.87 -16.20 8.71
CA TYR A 151 -3.94 -16.93 9.56
C TYR A 151 -3.47 -16.03 10.71
N ALA A 152 -3.35 -16.59 11.91
CA ALA A 152 -3.01 -15.90 13.15
C ALA A 152 -4.03 -14.85 13.65
N LEU A 153 -5.24 -14.81 13.09
CA LEU A 153 -6.34 -13.94 13.54
C LEU A 153 -7.56 -14.76 14.01
N ASP A 154 -7.32 -15.98 14.49
CA ASP A 154 -8.40 -16.82 15.04
C ASP A 154 -9.05 -16.13 16.26
N GLY A 155 -10.36 -15.85 16.15
CA GLY A 155 -11.14 -15.15 17.16
C GLY A 155 -11.27 -13.63 16.94
N GLU A 156 -10.56 -13.04 15.98
CA GLU A 156 -10.76 -11.62 15.60
C GLU A 156 -11.93 -11.49 14.60
N THR A 157 -12.66 -10.39 14.74
CA THR A 157 -13.75 -10.00 13.84
C THR A 157 -13.38 -8.78 13.02
N ASP A 158 -13.95 -8.68 11.85
CA ASP A 158 -13.84 -7.52 10.99
C ASP A 158 -14.63 -6.34 11.57
N ASP A 159 -13.96 -5.22 11.77
CA ASP A 159 -14.54 -4.02 12.38
C ASP A 159 -15.71 -3.45 11.56
N GLU A 160 -15.78 -3.73 10.27
CA GLU A 160 -16.83 -3.20 9.38
C GLU A 160 -18.03 -4.14 9.27
N SER A 161 -17.80 -5.44 9.16
CA SER A 161 -18.87 -6.44 8.97
C SER A 161 -19.23 -7.22 10.22
N GLY A 162 -18.41 -7.16 11.29
CA GLY A 162 -18.55 -7.97 12.50
C GLY A 162 -18.35 -9.48 12.30
N ARG A 163 -17.93 -9.91 11.10
CA ARG A 163 -17.74 -11.33 10.77
C ARG A 163 -16.33 -11.79 11.13
N PRO A 164 -16.12 -13.11 11.33
CA PRO A 164 -14.78 -13.65 11.54
C PRO A 164 -13.84 -13.29 10.38
N LEU A 165 -12.63 -12.80 10.68
CA LEU A 165 -11.67 -12.35 9.68
C LEU A 165 -11.28 -13.43 8.67
N LYS A 166 -11.29 -14.70 9.10
CA LYS A 166 -11.02 -15.85 8.23
C LYS A 166 -12.08 -16.04 7.14
N GLU A 167 -13.32 -15.67 7.41
CA GLU A 167 -14.41 -15.71 6.42
C GLU A 167 -14.34 -14.53 5.47
N THR A 168 -14.11 -13.31 5.99
CA THR A 168 -14.00 -12.10 5.16
C THR A 168 -12.81 -12.14 4.22
N SER A 169 -11.69 -12.77 4.59
CA SER A 169 -10.52 -12.93 3.70
C SER A 169 -10.83 -13.76 2.45
N LYS A 170 -11.63 -14.82 2.58
CA LYS A 170 -12.08 -15.64 1.45
C LYS A 170 -13.00 -14.86 0.51
N HIS A 171 -13.93 -14.09 1.07
CA HIS A 171 -14.82 -13.23 0.29
C HIS A 171 -14.05 -12.14 -0.46
N ALA A 172 -13.09 -11.48 0.20
CA ALA A 172 -12.23 -10.47 -0.42
C ALA A 172 -11.36 -11.07 -1.54
N THR A 173 -10.92 -12.32 -1.40
CA THR A 173 -10.15 -13.03 -2.44
C THR A 173 -11.02 -13.39 -3.65
N ALA A 174 -12.22 -13.93 -3.41
CA ALA A 174 -13.18 -14.23 -4.47
C ALA A 174 -13.61 -12.97 -5.22
N TRP A 175 -13.93 -11.89 -4.48
CA TRP A 175 -14.25 -10.59 -5.04
C TRP A 175 -13.13 -10.05 -5.96
N ALA A 176 -11.88 -10.06 -5.47
CA ALA A 176 -10.75 -9.58 -6.24
C ALA A 176 -10.52 -10.41 -7.52
N SER A 177 -10.70 -11.73 -7.45
CA SER A 177 -10.60 -12.63 -8.61
C SER A 177 -11.72 -12.37 -9.61
N CYS A 178 -12.95 -12.17 -9.13
CA CYS A 178 -14.11 -11.90 -9.98
C CYS A 178 -13.95 -10.60 -10.80
N TRP A 179 -13.39 -9.56 -10.18
CA TRP A 179 -13.24 -8.23 -10.80
C TRP A 179 -11.86 -7.97 -11.38
N GLY A 180 -10.94 -8.94 -11.36
CA GLY A 180 -9.58 -8.78 -11.87
C GLY A 180 -8.75 -7.74 -11.08
N ILE A 181 -9.04 -7.57 -9.78
CA ILE A 181 -8.42 -6.57 -8.93
C ILE A 181 -7.18 -7.15 -8.25
N ARG A 182 -6.03 -6.49 -8.46
CA ARG A 182 -4.82 -6.79 -7.69
C ARG A 182 -4.99 -6.26 -6.26
N LYS A 183 -5.20 -7.15 -5.27
CA LYS A 183 -5.37 -6.76 -3.86
C LYS A 183 -4.14 -6.07 -3.29
N PHE A 184 -2.96 -6.64 -3.48
CA PHE A 184 -1.70 -6.13 -2.91
C PHE A 184 -0.80 -5.57 -3.99
N GLN A 185 -0.20 -4.42 -3.71
CA GLN A 185 0.79 -3.82 -4.57
C GLN A 185 1.84 -3.07 -3.75
N PHE A 186 3.11 -3.44 -3.95
CA PHE A 186 4.22 -2.62 -3.47
C PHE A 186 4.33 -1.33 -4.29
N LEU A 187 4.60 -0.23 -3.60
CA LEU A 187 4.71 1.11 -4.13
C LEU A 187 6.08 1.67 -3.75
N GLY A 188 6.87 2.11 -4.73
CA GLY A 188 8.25 2.53 -4.46
C GLY A 188 9.15 1.38 -3.99
N GLY A 189 10.33 1.73 -3.50
CA GLY A 189 11.30 0.78 -2.94
C GLY A 189 11.95 -0.16 -3.95
N ALA A 190 12.74 -1.09 -3.42
CA ALA A 190 13.45 -2.09 -4.21
C ALA A 190 12.50 -3.06 -4.94
N PRO A 191 12.86 -3.55 -6.15
CA PRO A 191 11.93 -4.32 -6.98
C PRO A 191 11.73 -5.75 -6.46
N VAL A 192 10.51 -6.04 -6.03
CA VAL A 192 10.09 -7.39 -5.56
C VAL A 192 10.19 -8.45 -6.66
N SER A 193 10.02 -8.07 -7.92
CA SER A 193 10.18 -9.01 -9.05
C SER A 193 11.60 -9.52 -9.15
N VAL A 194 12.61 -8.62 -9.04
CA VAL A 194 14.03 -9.01 -9.05
C VAL A 194 14.36 -9.89 -7.84
N TRP A 195 13.87 -9.54 -6.64
CA TRP A 195 13.99 -10.37 -5.46
C TRP A 195 13.49 -11.81 -5.68
N ARG A 196 12.33 -11.96 -6.29
CA ARG A 196 11.76 -13.27 -6.57
C ARG A 196 12.57 -14.06 -7.59
N GLU A 197 13.08 -13.42 -8.62
CA GLU A 197 13.92 -14.08 -9.62
C GLU A 197 15.29 -14.49 -9.02
N LEU A 198 15.90 -13.65 -8.21
CA LEU A 198 17.13 -14.02 -7.48
C LEU A 198 16.91 -15.26 -6.61
N ARG A 199 15.79 -15.36 -5.88
CA ARG A 199 15.45 -16.55 -5.07
C ARG A 199 15.15 -17.80 -5.90
N ARG A 200 14.82 -17.67 -7.17
CA ARG A 200 14.67 -18.79 -8.11
C ARG A 200 16.02 -19.27 -8.66
N PHE A 201 16.98 -18.38 -8.69
CA PHE A 201 18.33 -18.65 -9.16
C PHE A 201 19.15 -19.39 -8.08
N ARG A 202 19.07 -20.74 -8.06
CA ARG A 202 19.56 -21.58 -6.95
C ARG A 202 21.06 -21.90 -6.99
N ASN A 203 21.87 -21.15 -7.71
CA ASN A 203 23.30 -21.48 -7.90
C ASN A 203 24.19 -20.29 -7.57
N GLN A 204 24.69 -20.26 -6.32
CA GLN A 204 25.58 -19.19 -5.85
C GLN A 204 26.90 -19.15 -6.61
N GLU A 205 27.47 -20.30 -6.98
CA GLU A 205 28.74 -20.32 -7.75
C GLU A 205 28.62 -19.68 -9.13
N GLN A 206 27.44 -19.81 -9.76
CA GLN A 206 27.17 -19.10 -11.00
C GLN A 206 26.92 -17.61 -10.75
N ALA A 207 26.24 -17.24 -9.66
CA ALA A 207 26.05 -15.84 -9.28
C ALA A 207 27.40 -15.13 -9.07
N ASP A 208 28.35 -15.78 -8.40
CA ASP A 208 29.69 -15.24 -8.14
C ASP A 208 30.51 -15.00 -9.43
N LYS A 209 30.21 -15.75 -10.50
CA LYS A 209 30.85 -15.59 -11.82
C LYS A 209 30.26 -14.46 -12.67
N ILE A 210 29.04 -13.98 -12.36
CA ILE A 210 28.39 -12.91 -13.12
C ILE A 210 29.04 -11.58 -12.80
N ASN A 211 28.88 -11.10 -11.58
CA ASN A 211 29.60 -9.95 -11.04
C ASN A 211 29.42 -9.89 -9.51
N PRO A 212 30.24 -9.12 -8.77
CA PRO A 212 30.17 -9.05 -7.31
C PRO A 212 28.81 -8.55 -6.78
N LEU A 213 28.22 -7.52 -7.40
CA LEU A 213 26.93 -6.97 -6.96
C LEU A 213 25.80 -7.99 -7.14
N PHE A 214 25.77 -8.70 -8.26
CA PHE A 214 24.77 -9.76 -8.48
C PHE A 214 24.91 -10.89 -7.44
N ALA A 215 26.15 -11.27 -7.11
CA ALA A 215 26.43 -12.27 -6.11
C ALA A 215 25.95 -11.87 -4.70
N GLU A 216 26.15 -10.61 -4.32
CA GLU A 216 25.66 -10.06 -3.03
C GLU A 216 24.14 -9.97 -2.99
N LEU A 217 23.53 -9.49 -4.06
CA LEU A 217 22.07 -9.45 -4.21
C LEU A 217 21.46 -10.84 -4.13
N HIS A 218 22.08 -11.82 -4.76
CA HIS A 218 21.65 -13.22 -4.70
C HIS A 218 21.75 -13.78 -3.28
N ARG A 219 22.88 -13.57 -2.58
CA ARG A 219 23.06 -14.00 -1.18
C ARG A 219 22.01 -13.39 -0.25
N ALA A 220 21.78 -12.08 -0.37
CA ALA A 220 20.76 -11.39 0.43
C ALA A 220 19.35 -11.97 0.16
N ALA A 221 19.02 -12.22 -1.10
CA ALA A 221 17.75 -12.80 -1.48
C ALA A 221 17.58 -14.25 -1.00
N ASP A 222 18.61 -15.09 -1.13
CA ASP A 222 18.59 -16.50 -0.71
C ASP A 222 18.50 -16.63 0.81
N ALA A 223 19.22 -15.76 1.54
CA ALA A 223 19.13 -15.67 3.01
C ALA A 223 17.78 -15.09 3.51
N GLY A 224 16.95 -14.52 2.63
CA GLY A 224 15.72 -13.86 3.03
C GLY A 224 15.95 -12.46 3.64
N ASP A 225 17.13 -11.89 3.48
CA ASP A 225 17.50 -10.57 4.01
C ASP A 225 17.04 -9.46 3.08
N TRP A 226 15.78 -9.06 3.26
CA TRP A 226 15.17 -7.95 2.49
C TRP A 226 15.82 -6.60 2.77
N GLN A 227 16.33 -6.39 3.97
CA GLN A 227 16.99 -5.14 4.34
C GLN A 227 18.30 -4.98 3.56
N GLN A 228 19.18 -6.00 3.59
CA GLN A 228 20.40 -5.98 2.83
C GLN A 228 20.15 -5.87 1.32
N TYR A 229 19.19 -6.63 0.80
CA TYR A 229 18.78 -6.52 -0.60
C TYR A 229 18.38 -5.09 -0.97
N THR A 230 17.56 -4.43 -0.15
CA THR A 230 17.11 -3.06 -0.39
C THR A 230 18.27 -2.07 -0.35
N GLN A 231 19.23 -2.24 0.57
CA GLN A 231 20.43 -1.41 0.64
C GLN A 231 21.31 -1.57 -0.60
N LEU A 232 21.55 -2.79 -1.05
CA LEU A 232 22.31 -3.09 -2.27
C LEU A 232 21.66 -2.53 -3.54
N GLN A 233 20.34 -2.38 -3.54
CA GLN A 233 19.58 -1.74 -4.62
C GLN A 233 19.58 -0.19 -4.55
N GLY A 234 20.32 0.42 -3.63
CA GLY A 234 20.41 1.87 -3.48
C GLY A 234 19.46 2.45 -2.42
N GLY A 235 18.83 1.60 -1.60
CA GLY A 235 17.99 2.00 -0.49
C GLY A 235 16.49 2.05 -0.80
N ALA A 236 15.69 2.28 0.24
CA ALA A 236 14.23 2.24 0.15
C ALA A 236 13.62 3.36 -0.73
N LEU A 237 14.31 4.48 -0.89
CA LEU A 237 13.86 5.62 -1.69
C LEU A 237 14.53 5.70 -3.07
N VAL A 238 15.23 4.66 -3.51
CA VAL A 238 15.90 4.63 -4.81
C VAL A 238 14.91 4.89 -5.96
N ALA A 239 15.32 5.69 -6.93
CA ALA A 239 14.51 5.90 -8.12
C ALA A 239 14.60 4.68 -9.04
N ARG A 240 13.45 4.29 -9.62
CA ARG A 240 13.40 3.12 -10.53
C ARG A 240 14.38 3.21 -11.71
N ARG A 241 14.73 4.41 -12.14
CA ARG A 241 15.73 4.63 -13.21
C ARG A 241 17.17 4.37 -12.76
N ASP A 242 17.40 4.33 -11.44
CA ASP A 242 18.72 4.19 -10.82
C ASP A 242 18.93 2.75 -10.26
N LEU A 243 17.96 1.84 -10.57
CA LEU A 243 17.96 0.42 -10.22
C LEU A 243 18.68 -0.43 -11.26
#